data_202a49a5090958f21d79d73501a698dc
#
_entry.id   202a49a5090958f21d79d73501a698dc
#
_cell.length_a   1.000
_cell.length_b   1.000
_cell.length_c   1.000
_cell.angle_alpha   90.00
_cell.angle_beta   90.00
_cell.angle_gamma   90.00
#
_symmetry.space_group_name_H-M   'P 1'
#
loop_
_entity.id
_entity.type
_entity.pdbx_description
1 polymer ?
#
loop_
_entity_poly.entity_id
_entity_poly.type
_entity_poly.pdbx_seq_one_letter_code
_entity_poly.pdbx_strand_id
1 'polypeptide(L)'
;GIGWPAGVEMVEVMDILHAQYEAGQLRFQPMSLDEPYAYVDPTHAVRVPGRFEIVRRLVNAVMPRPGLELFWRRERALPVGSTHLQFSRPELADQLTRARLADARDRGAKRLLCEDSGTLHQLRRFAGEYGLHVQNLYVSLAKQLV
;
A
#
# COMPACT_ATOMS: atom_id res chain seq x y z
N GLY A 1 -11.11 -16.71 -26.17
CA GLY A 1 -10.49 -15.76 -25.23
C GLY A 1 -9.33 -15.07 -25.90
N ILE A 2 -9.10 -13.80 -25.59
CA ILE A 2 -7.90 -13.06 -26.05
C ILE A 2 -6.74 -13.58 -25.20
N GLY A 3 -5.88 -14.42 -25.78
CA GLY A 3 -4.64 -14.86 -25.14
C GLY A 3 -3.54 -13.82 -25.27
N TRP A 4 -2.57 -13.83 -24.34
CA TRP A 4 -1.37 -13.02 -24.49
C TRP A 4 -0.55 -13.47 -25.70
N PRO A 5 0.15 -12.56 -26.38
CA PRO A 5 1.10 -12.92 -27.44
C PRO A 5 2.12 -13.93 -26.91
N ALA A 6 2.58 -14.83 -27.78
CA ALA A 6 3.62 -15.80 -27.42
C ALA A 6 4.87 -15.09 -26.92
N GLY A 7 5.42 -15.55 -25.79
CA GLY A 7 6.62 -14.96 -25.19
C GLY A 7 6.38 -13.73 -24.31
N VAL A 8 5.12 -13.33 -24.07
CA VAL A 8 4.77 -12.26 -23.11
C VAL A 8 4.25 -12.90 -21.83
N GLU A 9 4.89 -12.59 -20.72
CA GLU A 9 4.47 -12.97 -19.38
C GLU A 9 4.00 -11.72 -18.63
N MET A 10 2.89 -11.84 -17.92
CA MET A 10 2.40 -10.79 -17.04
C MET A 10 2.91 -11.03 -15.63
N VAL A 11 3.72 -10.11 -15.12
CA VAL A 11 4.27 -10.18 -13.77
C VAL A 11 3.92 -8.90 -12.98
N GLU A 12 3.72 -9.03 -11.69
CA GLU A 12 3.57 -7.87 -10.82
C GLU A 12 4.93 -7.26 -10.45
N VAL A 13 5.01 -5.93 -10.42
CA VAL A 13 6.24 -5.21 -10.04
C VAL A 13 6.72 -5.65 -8.66
N MET A 14 5.80 -5.90 -7.76
CA MET A 14 6.15 -6.31 -6.38
C MET A 14 6.79 -7.69 -6.33
N ASP A 15 6.41 -8.61 -7.21
CA ASP A 15 7.04 -9.94 -7.30
C ASP A 15 8.47 -9.82 -7.82
N ILE A 16 8.71 -8.95 -8.80
CA ILE A 16 10.06 -8.67 -9.31
C ILE A 16 10.94 -8.08 -8.21
N LEU A 17 10.45 -7.06 -7.50
CA LEU A 17 11.19 -6.41 -6.41
C LEU A 17 11.52 -7.40 -5.29
N HIS A 18 10.54 -8.23 -4.92
CA HIS A 18 10.74 -9.25 -3.90
C HIS A 18 11.77 -10.30 -4.34
N ALA A 19 11.67 -10.83 -5.56
CA ALA A 19 12.63 -11.80 -6.08
C ALA A 19 14.05 -11.24 -6.10
N GLN A 20 14.24 -10.00 -6.54
CA GLN A 20 15.55 -9.34 -6.54
C GLN A 20 16.08 -9.06 -5.13
N TYR A 21 15.19 -8.71 -4.19
CA TYR A 21 15.56 -8.53 -2.78
C TYR A 21 16.02 -9.85 -2.15
N GLU A 22 15.27 -10.94 -2.33
CA GLU A 22 15.63 -12.27 -1.82
C GLU A 22 16.93 -12.79 -2.46
N ALA A 23 17.20 -12.45 -3.72
CA ALA A 23 18.44 -12.78 -4.41
C ALA A 23 19.63 -11.87 -4.00
N GLY A 24 19.43 -10.88 -3.12
CA GLY A 24 20.46 -9.94 -2.69
C GLY A 24 20.89 -8.93 -3.76
N GLN A 25 20.14 -8.85 -4.87
CA GLN A 25 20.38 -7.90 -5.97
C GLN A 25 19.86 -6.51 -5.64
N LEU A 26 18.80 -6.43 -4.82
CA LEU A 26 18.32 -5.19 -4.22
C LEU A 26 18.62 -5.17 -2.73
N ARG A 27 19.13 -4.04 -2.27
CA ARG A 27 19.39 -3.80 -0.85
C ARG A 27 18.76 -2.49 -0.43
N PHE A 28 18.24 -2.48 0.77
CA PHE A 28 17.60 -1.31 1.35
C PHE A 28 18.27 -0.94 2.68
N GLN A 29 18.31 0.36 2.95
CA GLN A 29 18.61 0.87 4.28
C GLN A 29 17.31 1.28 4.97
N PRO A 30 17.18 1.10 6.30
CA PRO A 30 16.01 1.56 7.02
C PRO A 30 15.84 3.08 6.92
N MET A 31 14.60 3.52 6.90
CA MET A 31 14.28 4.96 7.00
C MET A 31 14.76 5.51 8.34
N SER A 32 15.30 6.71 8.32
CA SER A 32 15.71 7.42 9.54
C SER A 32 14.52 7.86 10.42
N LEU A 33 13.34 8.01 9.84
CA LEU A 33 12.15 8.47 10.53
C LEU A 33 11.40 7.30 11.15
N ASP A 34 11.41 7.23 12.47
CA ASP A 34 10.77 6.18 13.26
C ASP A 34 9.34 6.59 13.69
N GLU A 35 8.41 6.64 12.76
CA GLU A 35 7.00 6.90 13.01
C GLU A 35 6.15 5.64 12.91
N PRO A 36 5.10 5.47 13.77
CA PRO A 36 4.14 4.39 13.61
C PRO A 36 3.45 4.47 12.26
N TYR A 37 3.46 3.37 11.52
CA TYR A 37 2.86 3.31 10.19
C TYR A 37 1.90 2.14 10.03
N ALA A 38 1.00 2.25 9.06
CA ALA A 38 0.20 1.14 8.59
C ALA A 38 0.26 1.05 7.05
N TYR A 39 0.11 -0.15 6.54
CA TYR A 39 0.02 -0.40 5.11
C TYR A 39 -1.44 -0.61 4.71
N VAL A 40 -1.86 0.05 3.63
CA VAL A 40 -3.18 -0.08 3.04
C VAL A 40 -3.11 -1.13 1.94
N ASP A 41 -3.59 -2.33 2.24
CA ASP A 41 -3.64 -3.43 1.27
C ASP A 41 -4.56 -3.06 0.09
N PRO A 42 -4.08 -3.15 -1.16
CA PRO A 42 -4.90 -2.90 -2.33
C PRO A 42 -5.87 -4.04 -2.58
N THR A 43 -7.07 -3.73 -3.06
CA THR A 43 -8.13 -4.73 -3.25
C THR A 43 -7.81 -5.79 -4.30
N HIS A 44 -6.97 -5.50 -5.28
CA HIS A 44 -6.55 -6.49 -6.27
C HIS A 44 -5.69 -7.59 -5.65
N ALA A 45 -4.89 -7.28 -4.62
CA ALA A 45 -4.05 -8.24 -3.92
C ALA A 45 -4.83 -9.40 -3.25
N VAL A 46 -6.12 -9.20 -2.95
CA VAL A 46 -7.00 -10.26 -2.40
C VAL A 46 -7.06 -11.49 -3.29
N ARG A 47 -6.83 -11.31 -4.60
CA ARG A 47 -6.94 -12.37 -5.60
C ARG A 47 -5.61 -13.07 -5.91
N VAL A 48 -4.51 -12.59 -5.32
CA VAL A 48 -3.16 -13.10 -5.58
C VAL A 48 -2.63 -13.78 -4.32
N PRO A 49 -2.49 -15.12 -4.31
CA PRO A 49 -1.99 -15.85 -3.16
C PRO A 49 -0.59 -15.37 -2.73
N GLY A 50 -0.38 -15.19 -1.43
CA GLY A 50 0.93 -14.79 -0.89
C GLY A 50 1.29 -13.31 -1.03
N ARG A 51 0.55 -12.54 -1.83
CA ARG A 51 0.85 -11.15 -2.15
C ARG A 51 0.99 -10.24 -0.92
N PHE A 52 0.18 -10.47 0.09
CA PHE A 52 0.22 -9.69 1.34
C PHE A 52 1.53 -9.85 2.11
N GLU A 53 2.10 -11.04 2.11
CA GLU A 53 3.35 -11.31 2.82
C GLU A 53 4.57 -10.77 2.06
N ILE A 54 4.56 -10.85 0.73
CA ILE A 54 5.60 -10.28 -0.14
C ILE A 54 5.78 -8.79 0.16
N VAL A 55 4.69 -8.03 0.17
CA VAL A 55 4.74 -6.60 0.46
C VAL A 55 5.25 -6.33 1.87
N ARG A 56 4.78 -7.07 2.86
CA ARG A 56 5.20 -6.88 4.25
C ARG A 56 6.69 -7.14 4.44
N ARG A 57 7.27 -8.10 3.73
CA ARG A 57 8.73 -8.33 3.73
C ARG A 57 9.49 -7.13 3.21
N LEU A 58 9.09 -6.57 2.07
CA LEU A 58 9.73 -5.39 1.49
C LEU A 58 9.54 -4.14 2.37
N VAL A 59 8.35 -3.95 2.93
CA VAL A 59 8.07 -2.85 3.84
C VAL A 59 8.95 -2.97 5.10
N ASN A 60 9.06 -4.17 5.68
CA ASN A 60 9.90 -4.40 6.87
C ASN A 60 11.40 -4.20 6.58
N ALA A 61 11.84 -4.31 5.33
CA ALA A 61 13.23 -4.03 4.96
C ALA A 61 13.58 -2.54 5.01
N VAL A 62 12.58 -1.66 4.87
CA VAL A 62 12.78 -0.20 4.84
C VAL A 62 12.21 0.53 6.05
N MET A 63 11.31 -0.09 6.81
CA MET A 63 10.70 0.54 7.99
C MET A 63 11.43 0.12 9.26
N PRO A 64 11.72 1.07 10.18
CA PRO A 64 12.50 0.79 11.40
C PRO A 64 11.74 -0.02 12.44
N ARG A 65 10.43 -0.18 12.28
CA ARG A 65 9.54 -0.90 13.19
C ARG A 65 8.48 -1.71 12.45
N PRO A 66 7.87 -2.73 13.06
CA PRO A 66 6.73 -3.43 12.47
C PRO A 66 5.54 -2.51 12.23
N GLY A 67 4.83 -2.74 11.12
CA GLY A 67 3.63 -1.99 10.78
C GLY A 67 2.44 -2.31 11.66
N LEU A 68 1.58 -1.31 11.87
CA LEU A 68 0.27 -1.49 12.49
C LEU A 68 -0.69 -2.10 11.46
N GLU A 69 -1.43 -3.11 11.90
CA GLU A 69 -2.39 -3.78 11.03
C GLU A 69 -3.76 -3.09 11.12
N LEU A 70 -4.26 -2.62 9.97
CA LEU A 70 -5.59 -2.03 9.87
C LEU A 70 -6.69 -3.08 10.04
N PHE A 71 -7.92 -2.66 10.33
CA PHE A 71 -9.07 -3.58 10.37
C PHE A 71 -9.32 -4.21 9.00
N TRP A 72 -9.38 -3.37 7.95
CA TRP A 72 -9.54 -3.81 6.57
C TRP A 72 -8.17 -4.07 5.93
N ARG A 73 -7.67 -5.27 6.06
CA ARG A 73 -6.37 -5.71 5.55
C ARG A 73 -6.42 -7.09 4.94
N ARG A 74 -5.42 -7.44 4.17
CA ARG A 74 -5.24 -8.78 3.56
C ARG A 74 -6.50 -9.20 2.84
N GLU A 75 -7.03 -10.38 3.12
CA GLU A 75 -8.25 -10.95 2.50
C GLU A 75 -9.51 -10.09 2.76
N ARG A 76 -9.47 -9.23 3.75
CA ARG A 76 -10.56 -8.30 4.09
C ARG A 76 -10.34 -6.89 3.55
N ALA A 77 -9.35 -6.69 2.67
CA ALA A 77 -9.10 -5.39 2.09
C ALA A 77 -10.33 -4.88 1.32
N LEU A 78 -10.73 -3.65 1.60
CA LEU A 78 -11.83 -2.97 0.92
C LEU A 78 -11.31 -1.73 0.19
N PRO A 79 -12.01 -1.30 -0.86
CA PRO A 79 -11.69 -0.03 -1.53
C PRO A 79 -11.69 1.14 -0.56
N VAL A 80 -10.78 2.09 -0.80
CA VAL A 80 -10.72 3.35 -0.05
C VAL A 80 -11.61 4.44 -0.62
N GLY A 81 -12.37 4.12 -1.67
CA GLY A 81 -13.21 5.09 -2.38
C GLY A 81 -12.55 5.73 -3.61
N SER A 82 -11.38 5.25 -4.02
CA SER A 82 -10.67 5.75 -5.20
C SER A 82 -11.26 5.25 -6.53
N THR A 83 -10.72 5.77 -7.63
CA THR A 83 -11.05 5.38 -9.00
C THR A 83 -12.53 5.63 -9.36
N HIS A 84 -13.24 4.62 -9.85
CA HIS A 84 -14.59 4.75 -10.37
C HIS A 84 -15.59 5.29 -9.33
N LEU A 85 -15.47 4.89 -8.07
CA LEU A 85 -16.43 5.25 -7.04
C LEU A 85 -16.50 6.77 -6.76
N GLN A 86 -15.34 7.46 -6.84
CA GLN A 86 -15.28 8.92 -6.67
C GLN A 86 -16.09 9.70 -7.71
N PHE A 87 -16.34 9.11 -8.89
CA PHE A 87 -17.13 9.72 -9.96
C PHE A 87 -18.59 9.31 -9.90
N SER A 88 -18.87 8.04 -9.60
CA SER A 88 -20.23 7.49 -9.61
C SER A 88 -21.00 7.72 -8.29
N ARG A 89 -20.28 7.72 -7.16
CA ARG A 89 -20.83 7.87 -5.80
C ARG A 89 -19.84 8.61 -4.90
N PRO A 90 -19.60 9.91 -5.12
CA PRO A 90 -18.55 10.67 -4.42
C PRO A 90 -18.74 10.69 -2.90
N GLU A 91 -19.96 10.81 -2.41
CA GLU A 91 -20.24 10.82 -0.96
C GLU A 91 -19.86 9.48 -0.29
N LEU A 92 -20.19 8.36 -0.93
CA LEU A 92 -19.77 7.03 -0.44
C LEU A 92 -18.27 6.85 -0.52
N ALA A 93 -17.63 7.34 -1.59
CA ALA A 93 -16.18 7.34 -1.72
C ALA A 93 -15.50 8.07 -0.56
N ASP A 94 -15.99 9.26 -0.22
CA ASP A 94 -15.47 10.07 0.87
C ASP A 94 -15.70 9.42 2.24
N GLN A 95 -16.85 8.78 2.46
CA GLN A 95 -17.13 8.02 3.68
C GLN A 95 -16.16 6.84 3.87
N LEU A 96 -15.90 6.05 2.81
CA LEU A 96 -14.95 4.94 2.85
C LEU A 96 -13.53 5.42 3.12
N THR A 97 -13.15 6.54 2.52
CA THR A 97 -11.83 7.16 2.74
C THR A 97 -11.67 7.58 4.21
N ARG A 98 -12.66 8.30 4.74
CA ARG A 98 -12.65 8.77 6.14
C ARG A 98 -12.66 7.61 7.12
N ALA A 99 -13.41 6.55 6.85
CA ALA A 99 -13.42 5.35 7.68
C ALA A 99 -12.03 4.67 7.73
N ARG A 100 -11.31 4.63 6.59
CA ARG A 100 -9.96 4.09 6.53
C ARG A 100 -8.95 4.95 7.30
N LEU A 101 -9.06 6.28 7.18
CA LEU A 101 -8.20 7.21 7.92
C LEU A 101 -8.48 7.17 9.43
N ALA A 102 -9.75 7.05 9.83
CA ALA A 102 -10.14 6.87 11.23
C ALA A 102 -9.55 5.58 11.83
N ASP A 103 -9.68 4.43 11.12
CA ASP A 103 -9.10 3.15 11.56
C ASP A 103 -7.58 3.27 11.78
N ALA A 104 -6.88 3.94 10.87
CA ALA A 104 -5.44 4.14 10.99
C ALA A 104 -5.07 5.04 12.18
N ARG A 105 -5.77 6.17 12.34
CA ARG A 105 -5.57 7.08 13.50
C ARG A 105 -5.83 6.37 14.82
N ASP A 106 -6.94 5.64 14.92
CA ASP A 106 -7.36 4.98 16.17
C ASP A 106 -6.41 3.84 16.58
N ARG A 107 -5.65 3.31 15.63
CA ARG A 107 -4.53 2.37 15.87
C ARG A 107 -3.21 3.06 16.17
N GLY A 108 -3.17 4.37 16.16
CA GLY A 108 -1.97 5.16 16.49
C GLY A 108 -1.01 5.36 15.31
N ALA A 109 -1.42 5.05 14.08
CA ALA A 109 -0.59 5.35 12.91
C ALA A 109 -0.38 6.87 12.76
N LYS A 110 0.80 7.22 12.26
CA LYS A 110 1.14 8.57 11.79
C LYS A 110 1.37 8.60 10.30
N ARG A 111 1.67 7.45 9.73
CA ARG A 111 1.95 7.27 8.30
C ARG A 111 1.13 6.15 7.70
N LEU A 112 0.62 6.35 6.50
CA LEU A 112 0.02 5.33 5.67
C LEU A 112 0.86 5.10 4.42
N LEU A 113 1.15 3.84 4.13
CA LEU A 113 1.79 3.42 2.89
C LEU A 113 0.74 2.78 1.98
N CYS A 114 0.73 3.15 0.71
CA CYS A 114 -0.13 2.54 -0.31
C CYS A 114 0.63 2.40 -1.63
N GLU A 115 0.20 1.47 -2.47
CA GLU A 115 0.90 1.16 -3.73
C GLU A 115 0.41 2.02 -4.89
N ASP A 116 -0.90 2.16 -5.05
CA ASP A 116 -1.47 2.80 -6.23
C ASP A 116 -1.72 4.29 -6.04
N SER A 117 -1.64 5.02 -7.15
CA SER A 117 -1.81 6.47 -7.19
C SER A 117 -3.25 6.92 -6.89
N GLY A 118 -4.24 6.11 -7.24
CA GLY A 118 -5.64 6.42 -6.96
C GLY A 118 -5.93 6.40 -5.47
N THR A 119 -5.48 5.36 -4.77
CA THR A 119 -5.55 5.27 -3.30
C THR A 119 -4.77 6.40 -2.64
N LEU A 120 -3.55 6.69 -3.11
CA LEU A 120 -2.72 7.78 -2.61
C LEU A 120 -3.45 9.12 -2.69
N HIS A 121 -3.99 9.44 -3.88
CA HIS A 121 -4.71 10.69 -4.12
C HIS A 121 -5.93 10.80 -3.22
N GLN A 122 -6.75 9.75 -3.17
CA GLN A 122 -7.99 9.75 -2.42
C GLN A 122 -7.76 9.90 -0.91
N LEU A 123 -6.80 9.18 -0.34
CA LEU A 123 -6.46 9.30 1.08
C LEU A 123 -5.90 10.68 1.42
N ARG A 124 -5.06 11.27 0.56
CA ARG A 124 -4.46 12.59 0.79
C ARG A 124 -5.46 13.72 0.89
N ARG A 125 -6.64 13.59 0.27
CA ARG A 125 -7.70 14.61 0.34
C ARG A 125 -8.12 14.92 1.78
N PHE A 126 -8.08 13.92 2.66
CA PHE A 126 -8.58 14.04 4.02
C PHE A 126 -7.55 13.70 5.10
N ALA A 127 -6.37 13.22 4.73
CA ALA A 127 -5.36 12.72 5.68
C ALA A 127 -4.98 13.74 6.76
N GLY A 128 -4.89 15.03 6.39
CA GLY A 128 -4.59 16.11 7.32
C GLY A 128 -5.60 16.25 8.45
N GLU A 129 -6.88 15.97 8.20
CA GLU A 129 -7.94 16.01 9.22
C GLU A 129 -7.74 14.93 10.32
N TYR A 130 -6.97 13.89 10.02
CA TYR A 130 -6.68 12.76 10.91
C TYR A 130 -5.23 12.78 11.44
N GLY A 131 -4.46 13.81 11.10
CA GLY A 131 -3.05 13.90 11.49
C GLY A 131 -2.17 12.82 10.88
N LEU A 132 -2.49 12.38 9.66
CA LEU A 132 -1.82 11.30 8.94
C LEU A 132 -1.04 11.81 7.73
N HIS A 133 0.11 11.20 7.47
CA HIS A 133 0.88 11.36 6.24
C HIS A 133 0.68 10.15 5.33
N VAL A 134 0.29 10.37 4.08
CA VAL A 134 0.10 9.28 3.10
C VAL A 134 1.21 9.31 2.06
N GLN A 135 1.88 8.17 1.89
CA GLN A 135 3.04 8.02 1.02
C GLN A 135 2.90 6.81 0.10
N ASN A 136 3.40 6.95 -1.12
CA ASN A 136 3.47 5.82 -2.04
C ASN A 136 4.59 4.87 -1.62
N LEU A 137 4.30 3.58 -1.58
CA LEU A 137 5.24 2.54 -1.14
C LEU A 137 6.46 2.46 -2.08
N TYR A 138 6.25 2.47 -3.40
CA TYR A 138 7.37 2.38 -4.36
C TYR A 138 8.34 3.55 -4.22
N VAL A 139 7.82 4.75 -3.95
CA VAL A 139 8.65 5.93 -3.69
C VAL A 139 9.44 5.75 -2.39
N SER A 140 8.84 5.13 -1.38
CA SER A 140 9.52 4.84 -0.12
C SER A 140 10.65 3.84 -0.32
N LEU A 141 10.40 2.74 -1.05
CA LEU A 141 11.41 1.73 -1.39
C LEU A 141 12.55 2.35 -2.20
N ALA A 142 12.23 3.10 -3.26
CA ALA A 142 13.23 3.71 -4.14
C ALA A 142 14.18 4.66 -3.39
N LYS A 143 13.70 5.40 -2.40
CA LYS A 143 14.51 6.31 -1.59
C LYS A 143 15.47 5.61 -0.62
N GLN A 144 15.22 4.36 -0.31
CA GLN A 144 16.03 3.56 0.62
C GLN A 144 16.96 2.56 -0.10
N LEU A 145 16.99 2.59 -1.42
CA LEU A 145 17.88 1.74 -2.22
C LEU A 145 19.33 2.15 -2.01
N VAL A 146 20.21 1.14 -1.80
CA VAL A 146 21.67 1.30 -1.61
C VAL A 146 22.44 0.40 -2.57
#